data_91a4dfb3989cb82be7528c0cb4c8d582
#
_entry.id   91a4dfb3989cb82be7528c0cb4c8d582
#
_cell.length_a   1.000
_cell.length_b   1.000
_cell.length_c   1.000
_cell.angle_alpha   90.00
_cell.angle_beta   90.00
_cell.angle_gamma   90.00
#
_symmetry.space_group_name_H-M   'P 1'
#
loop_
_entity.id
_entity.type
_entity.pdbx_description
1 polymer ?
#
loop_
_entity_poly.entity_id
_entity_poly.type
_entity_poly.pdbx_seq_one_letter_code
_entity_poly.pdbx_strand_id
1 'polypeptide(L)'
;MALMPKLDFRTRAAPSGRVAAGPTPWIKPAVAGVLDLFKQKRVVALGDDHGLAQEEAFYSALIRDPQFAESVGNVVVEFGGEASQGIIDRYVAGEDIPLTELRRVWTETAGWIPGPTSLGYVNFFANVRAANLKLSSEHRINVWLGDPKIDWSKINAFQDLKPFLARRDDNFFRIIGDEILKKQKKTLLIIGTGHLFGPGSLSARFGEAFPSMLAVVTPFTGYIEPECNAKVVAQAHDWPVPAVVGPVEGTSLKSELQLSECNYIPPEQLERMKAMATAPPPPGLQWQGPGKPPSPADMIAAQISMRSGANSDAILYLGPPDTFTQSPIDPNIYLDPDYFKEESRRSQCCVPGGKPLNWDQILQQNSLIPKKLQGPR
;
A
#
# COMPACT_ATOMS: atom_id res chain seq x y z
N MET A 1 38.36 -0.85 17.62
CA MET A 1 37.39 -1.97 17.58
C MET A 1 36.43 -1.78 18.77
N ALA A 2 35.40 -0.98 18.61
CA ALA A 2 34.39 -0.74 19.63
C ALA A 2 33.33 -1.83 19.52
N LEU A 3 33.17 -2.61 20.57
CA LEU A 3 32.14 -3.64 20.71
C LEU A 3 30.78 -2.96 20.64
N MET A 4 30.02 -3.24 19.58
CA MET A 4 28.60 -2.91 19.54
C MET A 4 27.89 -3.66 20.67
N PRO A 5 27.01 -3.01 21.44
CA PRO A 5 26.21 -3.69 22.43
C PRO A 5 25.34 -4.74 21.72
N LYS A 6 25.41 -5.98 22.16
CA LYS A 6 24.48 -7.03 21.77
C LYS A 6 23.09 -6.56 22.16
N LEU A 7 22.25 -6.25 21.19
CA LEU A 7 20.83 -6.06 21.41
C LEU A 7 20.26 -7.42 21.78
N ASP A 8 20.13 -7.66 23.08
CA ASP A 8 19.53 -8.87 23.65
C ASP A 8 18.01 -8.70 23.66
N PHE A 9 17.38 -9.22 22.63
CA PHE A 9 15.91 -9.24 22.50
C PHE A 9 15.23 -10.27 23.42
N ARG A 10 15.98 -10.97 24.28
CA ARG A 10 15.45 -12.00 25.16
C ARG A 10 15.18 -11.53 26.58
N THR A 11 15.47 -10.32 26.93
CA THR A 11 15.34 -9.88 28.31
C THR A 11 14.53 -8.62 28.46
N ARG A 12 13.28 -8.78 28.72
CA ARG A 12 12.56 -8.42 29.95
C ARG A 12 11.10 -8.74 29.74
N ALA A 13 10.63 -9.76 30.43
CA ALA A 13 9.24 -9.78 30.83
C ALA A 13 8.93 -8.41 31.42
N ALA A 14 8.12 -7.62 30.74
CA ALA A 14 7.61 -6.39 31.31
C ALA A 14 6.96 -6.77 32.67
N PRO A 15 7.16 -5.98 33.73
CA PRO A 15 6.45 -6.24 34.97
C PRO A 15 4.96 -6.28 34.64
N SER A 16 4.25 -7.27 35.17
CA SER A 16 2.80 -7.42 35.13
C SER A 16 2.10 -6.31 35.96
N GLY A 17 2.46 -5.07 35.67
CA GLY A 17 1.70 -3.91 36.08
C GLY A 17 0.46 -3.86 35.17
N ARG A 18 -0.74 -3.89 35.76
CA ARG A 18 -1.96 -3.53 35.08
C ARG A 18 -1.70 -2.21 34.34
N VAL A 19 -1.54 -2.25 33.03
CA VAL A 19 -1.57 -1.06 32.19
C VAL A 19 -2.94 -0.44 32.50
N ALA A 20 -2.97 0.79 32.97
CA ALA A 20 -4.21 1.51 33.14
C ALA A 20 -4.96 1.43 31.81
N ALA A 21 -6.18 0.89 31.83
CA ALA A 21 -6.97 0.70 30.63
C ALA A 21 -7.16 2.08 29.98
N GLY A 22 -6.45 2.33 28.89
CA GLY A 22 -6.66 3.53 28.08
C GLY A 22 -8.08 3.55 27.52
N PRO A 23 -8.52 4.66 26.92
CA PRO A 23 -9.83 4.70 26.29
C PRO A 23 -9.99 3.55 25.30
N THR A 24 -11.20 2.98 25.23
CA THR A 24 -11.53 1.89 24.32
C THR A 24 -11.52 2.42 22.88
N PRO A 25 -10.84 1.75 21.94
CA PRO A 25 -10.91 2.13 20.54
C PRO A 25 -12.35 1.99 20.00
N TRP A 26 -12.72 2.87 19.10
CA TRP A 26 -13.97 2.70 18.35
C TRP A 26 -13.81 1.63 17.26
N ILE A 27 -14.90 0.91 16.98
CA ILE A 27 -14.96 -0.11 15.93
C ILE A 27 -16.13 0.26 15.03
N LYS A 28 -15.90 0.35 13.72
CA LYS A 28 -16.91 0.72 12.74
C LYS A 28 -16.84 -0.17 11.51
N PRO A 29 -17.99 -0.41 10.81
CA PRO A 29 -17.93 -0.94 9.43
C PRO A 29 -16.92 -0.13 8.62
N ALA A 30 -16.07 -0.80 7.83
CA ALA A 30 -14.86 -0.19 7.29
C ALA A 30 -15.14 1.05 6.41
N VAL A 31 -16.16 1.01 5.56
CA VAL A 31 -16.54 2.18 4.72
C VAL A 31 -16.89 3.38 5.60
N ALA A 32 -17.76 3.18 6.58
CA ALA A 32 -18.16 4.24 7.50
C ALA A 32 -16.97 4.77 8.34
N GLY A 33 -16.09 3.85 8.77
CA GLY A 33 -14.89 4.22 9.54
C GLY A 33 -13.94 5.11 8.74
N VAL A 34 -13.67 4.77 7.48
CA VAL A 34 -12.83 5.59 6.59
C VAL A 34 -13.48 6.95 6.31
N LEU A 35 -14.78 6.98 6.01
CA LEU A 35 -15.51 8.22 5.75
C LEU A 35 -15.54 9.14 6.98
N ASP A 36 -15.60 8.56 8.18
CA ASP A 36 -15.54 9.34 9.43
C ASP A 36 -14.18 10.01 9.64
N LEU A 37 -13.08 9.39 9.24
CA LEU A 37 -11.75 10.01 9.30
C LEU A 37 -11.70 11.29 8.46
N PHE A 38 -12.38 11.35 7.33
CA PHE A 38 -12.46 12.54 6.48
C PHE A 38 -13.23 13.71 7.12
N LYS A 39 -13.93 13.52 8.23
CA LYS A 39 -14.53 14.64 8.98
C LYS A 39 -13.47 15.54 9.61
N GLN A 40 -12.29 14.99 9.92
CA GLN A 40 -11.19 15.70 10.58
C GLN A 40 -9.93 15.81 9.72
N LYS A 41 -9.79 14.97 8.70
CA LYS A 41 -8.61 14.84 7.86
C LYS A 41 -8.91 15.19 6.41
N ARG A 42 -7.90 15.72 5.71
CA ARG A 42 -7.99 15.99 4.28
C ARG A 42 -7.49 14.83 3.43
N VAL A 43 -6.54 14.08 3.95
CA VAL A 43 -5.97 12.90 3.31
C VAL A 43 -6.17 11.71 4.24
N VAL A 44 -6.75 10.64 3.72
CA VAL A 44 -6.73 9.34 4.39
C VAL A 44 -5.92 8.40 3.49
N ALA A 45 -4.79 7.92 4.01
CA ALA A 45 -3.95 6.94 3.33
C ALA A 45 -4.34 5.55 3.80
N LEU A 46 -4.74 4.71 2.85
CA LEU A 46 -4.86 3.27 3.04
C LEU A 46 -3.55 2.63 2.62
N GLY A 47 -2.87 2.00 3.58
CA GLY A 47 -1.72 1.17 3.29
C GLY A 47 -2.18 -0.06 2.52
N ASP A 48 -1.51 -0.37 1.41
CA ASP A 48 -1.85 -1.47 0.51
C ASP A 48 -0.89 -2.65 0.73
N ASP A 49 -1.45 -3.83 0.99
CA ASP A 49 -0.72 -5.10 0.94
C ASP A 49 -0.99 -5.78 -0.40
N HIS A 50 -0.20 -5.40 -1.36
CA HIS A 50 -0.37 -5.68 -2.79
C HIS A 50 -0.85 -7.10 -3.13
N GLY A 51 -1.99 -7.17 -3.81
CA GLY A 51 -2.59 -8.43 -4.25
C GLY A 51 -3.39 -9.15 -3.18
N LEU A 52 -3.76 -8.49 -2.09
CA LEU A 52 -4.72 -9.00 -1.12
C LEU A 52 -6.15 -8.78 -1.63
N ALA A 53 -6.81 -9.86 -2.05
CA ALA A 53 -8.12 -9.78 -2.71
C ALA A 53 -9.19 -9.10 -1.85
N GLN A 54 -9.18 -9.33 -0.52
CA GLN A 54 -10.13 -8.71 0.42
C GLN A 54 -9.94 -7.20 0.51
N GLU A 55 -8.71 -6.73 0.41
CA GLU A 55 -8.39 -5.31 0.45
C GLU A 55 -8.80 -4.61 -0.84
N GLU A 56 -8.50 -5.19 -1.99
CA GLU A 56 -8.93 -4.67 -3.30
C GLU A 56 -10.45 -4.65 -3.44
N ALA A 57 -11.14 -5.66 -2.88
CA ALA A 57 -12.60 -5.67 -2.80
C ALA A 57 -13.14 -4.52 -1.91
N PHE A 58 -12.46 -4.24 -0.81
CA PHE A 58 -12.79 -3.12 0.07
C PHE A 58 -12.62 -1.77 -0.63
N TYR A 59 -11.54 -1.55 -1.38
CA TYR A 59 -11.35 -0.31 -2.17
C TYR A 59 -12.51 -0.08 -3.13
N SER A 60 -12.93 -1.12 -3.83
CA SER A 60 -14.07 -1.08 -4.73
C SER A 60 -15.39 -0.80 -4.01
N ALA A 61 -15.58 -1.34 -2.82
CA ALA A 61 -16.77 -1.07 -2.00
C ALA A 61 -16.82 0.38 -1.53
N LEU A 62 -15.68 0.92 -1.07
CA LEU A 62 -15.55 2.31 -0.63
C LEU A 62 -15.88 3.31 -1.75
N ILE A 63 -15.33 3.09 -2.95
CA ILE A 63 -15.58 3.96 -4.12
C ILE A 63 -17.05 3.94 -4.56
N ARG A 64 -17.73 2.81 -4.39
CA ARG A 64 -19.17 2.69 -4.76
C ARG A 64 -20.11 3.29 -3.74
N ASP A 65 -19.65 3.60 -2.55
CA ASP A 65 -20.48 4.28 -1.55
C ASP A 65 -20.79 5.71 -2.01
N PRO A 66 -22.05 6.13 -2.11
CA PRO A 66 -22.40 7.48 -2.58
C PRO A 66 -21.77 8.60 -1.75
N GLN A 67 -21.59 8.38 -0.45
CA GLN A 67 -20.96 9.37 0.44
C GLN A 67 -19.50 9.62 0.09
N PHE A 68 -18.81 8.66 -0.55
CA PHE A 68 -17.44 8.87 -0.99
C PHE A 68 -17.35 9.98 -2.05
N ALA A 69 -18.17 9.89 -3.09
CA ALA A 69 -18.20 10.92 -4.12
C ALA A 69 -18.59 12.31 -3.55
N GLU A 70 -19.59 12.34 -2.67
CA GLU A 70 -20.12 13.55 -2.07
C GLU A 70 -19.13 14.22 -1.11
N SER A 71 -18.45 13.44 -0.25
CA SER A 71 -17.65 13.98 0.84
C SER A 71 -16.15 14.02 0.57
N VAL A 72 -15.64 13.22 -0.39
CA VAL A 72 -14.21 13.08 -0.72
C VAL A 72 -13.94 13.42 -2.18
N GLY A 73 -14.50 12.69 -3.12
CA GLY A 73 -14.51 12.97 -4.55
C GLY A 73 -13.16 12.85 -5.26
N ASN A 74 -12.07 12.48 -4.57
CA ASN A 74 -10.76 12.28 -5.19
C ASN A 74 -10.08 11.02 -4.62
N VAL A 75 -9.33 10.33 -5.48
CA VAL A 75 -8.47 9.23 -5.07
C VAL A 75 -7.13 9.33 -5.80
N VAL A 76 -6.04 9.17 -5.07
CA VAL A 76 -4.68 9.02 -5.59
C VAL A 76 -4.27 7.56 -5.45
N VAL A 77 -3.77 6.94 -6.50
CA VAL A 77 -3.43 5.52 -6.51
C VAL A 77 -1.98 5.29 -6.93
N GLU A 78 -1.35 4.27 -6.32
CA GLU A 78 0.00 3.83 -6.66
C GLU A 78 0.02 3.00 -7.95
N PHE A 79 -1.04 2.23 -8.19
CA PHE A 79 -1.16 1.31 -9.32
C PHE A 79 -1.58 2.02 -10.64
N GLY A 80 -1.06 3.23 -10.83
CA GLY A 80 -1.29 4.01 -12.05
C GLY A 80 -0.20 5.02 -12.34
N GLY A 81 0.31 5.02 -13.58
CA GLY A 81 1.37 5.90 -14.04
C GLY A 81 0.85 7.26 -14.52
N GLU A 82 1.40 8.37 -14.00
CA GLU A 82 0.99 9.74 -14.33
C GLU A 82 1.06 10.04 -15.84
N ALA A 83 1.90 9.32 -16.60
CA ALA A 83 1.96 9.44 -18.06
C ALA A 83 0.62 9.17 -18.73
N SER A 84 -0.22 8.32 -18.14
CA SER A 84 -1.53 7.90 -18.65
C SER A 84 -2.72 8.64 -18.01
N GLN A 85 -2.48 9.78 -17.31
CA GLN A 85 -3.54 10.54 -16.65
C GLN A 85 -4.69 10.89 -17.61
N GLY A 86 -4.41 11.39 -18.80
CA GLY A 86 -5.46 11.73 -19.77
C GLY A 86 -6.29 10.53 -20.25
N ILE A 87 -5.74 9.33 -20.21
CA ILE A 87 -6.48 8.09 -20.55
C ILE A 87 -7.48 7.77 -19.45
N ILE A 88 -7.04 7.79 -18.18
CA ILE A 88 -7.94 7.48 -17.06
C ILE A 88 -9.03 8.53 -16.91
N ASP A 89 -8.72 9.82 -17.11
CA ASP A 89 -9.70 10.91 -17.04
C ASP A 89 -10.86 10.69 -18.02
N ARG A 90 -10.56 10.34 -19.28
CA ARG A 90 -11.55 10.02 -20.30
C ARG A 90 -12.34 8.76 -19.96
N TYR A 91 -11.65 7.72 -19.49
CA TYR A 91 -12.29 6.46 -19.13
C TYR A 91 -13.28 6.61 -17.99
N VAL A 92 -12.89 7.24 -16.87
CA VAL A 92 -13.78 7.43 -15.71
C VAL A 92 -14.88 8.46 -15.98
N ALA A 93 -14.70 9.32 -17.00
CA ALA A 93 -15.74 10.22 -17.48
C ALA A 93 -16.81 9.50 -18.35
N GLY A 94 -16.57 8.26 -18.75
CA GLY A 94 -17.53 7.45 -19.48
C GLY A 94 -17.18 7.18 -20.94
N GLU A 95 -16.02 7.62 -21.44
CA GLU A 95 -15.57 7.32 -22.79
C GLU A 95 -15.18 5.83 -22.94
N ASP A 96 -15.50 5.24 -24.07
CA ASP A 96 -15.08 3.89 -24.41
C ASP A 96 -13.64 3.91 -24.92
N ILE A 97 -12.71 3.52 -24.06
CA ILE A 97 -11.28 3.45 -24.37
C ILE A 97 -10.92 2.01 -24.73
N PRO A 98 -10.27 1.78 -25.88
CA PRO A 98 -9.75 0.45 -26.23
C PRO A 98 -8.84 -0.10 -25.14
N LEU A 99 -8.97 -1.39 -24.81
CA LEU A 99 -8.20 -2.01 -23.73
C LEU A 99 -6.68 -1.86 -23.95
N THR A 100 -6.21 -1.94 -25.19
CA THR A 100 -4.80 -1.73 -25.56
C THR A 100 -4.27 -0.34 -25.21
N GLU A 101 -5.14 0.68 -25.15
CA GLU A 101 -4.82 2.01 -24.67
C GLU A 101 -5.02 2.10 -23.15
N LEU A 102 -6.15 1.63 -22.63
CA LEU A 102 -6.53 1.73 -21.24
C LEU A 102 -5.52 1.04 -20.32
N ARG A 103 -5.00 -0.14 -20.68
CA ARG A 103 -4.04 -0.88 -19.84
C ARG A 103 -2.76 -0.08 -19.53
N ARG A 104 -2.40 0.90 -20.36
CA ARG A 104 -1.25 1.77 -20.10
C ARG A 104 -1.35 2.48 -18.76
N VAL A 105 -2.56 2.70 -18.25
CA VAL A 105 -2.79 3.29 -16.93
C VAL A 105 -2.04 2.52 -15.86
N TRP A 106 -2.12 1.19 -15.83
CA TRP A 106 -1.53 0.33 -14.80
C TRP A 106 -0.26 -0.40 -15.22
N THR A 107 0.08 -0.38 -16.50
CA THR A 107 1.31 -1.01 -16.98
C THR A 107 2.46 -0.02 -17.15
N GLU A 108 2.19 1.27 -17.32
CA GLU A 108 3.23 2.30 -17.45
C GLU A 108 3.55 2.95 -16.10
N THR A 109 3.82 2.12 -15.09
CA THR A 109 4.26 2.51 -13.76
C THR A 109 5.74 2.21 -13.59
N ALA A 110 6.43 2.91 -12.70
CA ALA A 110 7.82 2.64 -12.36
C ALA A 110 7.95 1.57 -11.27
N GLY A 111 6.96 1.47 -10.38
CA GLY A 111 7.02 0.59 -9.20
C GLY A 111 6.66 -0.86 -9.45
N TRP A 112 5.93 -1.15 -10.51
CA TRP A 112 5.42 -2.49 -10.80
C TRP A 112 6.18 -3.14 -11.95
N ILE A 113 7.33 -3.72 -11.66
CA ILE A 113 8.12 -4.42 -12.64
C ILE A 113 8.62 -5.74 -12.09
N PRO A 114 8.50 -6.71 -12.93
CA PRO A 114 7.50 -7.02 -13.92
C PRO A 114 6.35 -7.67 -13.18
N GLY A 115 5.30 -7.05 -13.08
CA GLY A 115 4.19 -7.66 -12.38
C GLY A 115 2.95 -7.56 -13.22
N PRO A 116 2.34 -8.68 -13.57
CA PRO A 116 0.97 -8.62 -13.99
C PRO A 116 0.18 -7.93 -12.89
N THR A 117 -0.45 -6.83 -13.24
CA THR A 117 -1.29 -6.08 -12.32
C THR A 117 -2.42 -6.95 -11.80
N SER A 118 -2.69 -6.85 -10.52
CA SER A 118 -3.84 -7.51 -9.91
C SER A 118 -5.15 -7.10 -10.61
N LEU A 119 -6.01 -8.06 -10.86
CA LEU A 119 -7.34 -7.83 -11.44
C LEU A 119 -8.18 -6.88 -10.56
N GLY A 120 -7.97 -6.88 -9.24
CA GLY A 120 -8.67 -5.99 -8.33
C GLY A 120 -8.38 -4.52 -8.60
N TYR A 121 -7.15 -4.16 -8.98
CA TYR A 121 -6.81 -2.78 -9.37
C TYR A 121 -7.45 -2.38 -10.71
N VAL A 122 -7.48 -3.30 -11.67
CA VAL A 122 -8.19 -3.05 -12.93
C VAL A 122 -9.68 -2.84 -12.67
N ASN A 123 -10.29 -3.69 -11.84
CA ASN A 123 -11.68 -3.58 -11.41
C ASN A 123 -11.95 -2.29 -10.62
N PHE A 124 -10.98 -1.79 -9.86
CA PHE A 124 -11.11 -0.51 -9.16
C PHE A 124 -11.44 0.63 -10.13
N PHE A 125 -10.70 0.77 -11.22
CA PHE A 125 -10.96 1.80 -12.23
C PHE A 125 -12.32 1.62 -12.89
N ALA A 126 -12.74 0.38 -13.17
CA ALA A 126 -14.06 0.07 -13.69
C ALA A 126 -15.19 0.47 -12.70
N ASN A 127 -14.97 0.26 -11.39
CA ASN A 127 -15.90 0.69 -10.35
C ASN A 127 -16.00 2.22 -10.25
N VAL A 128 -14.89 2.95 -10.37
CA VAL A 128 -14.93 4.42 -10.44
C VAL A 128 -15.75 4.89 -11.64
N ARG A 129 -15.50 4.31 -12.83
CA ARG A 129 -16.30 4.61 -14.04
C ARG A 129 -17.79 4.35 -13.79
N ALA A 130 -18.14 3.18 -13.24
CA ALA A 130 -19.53 2.81 -12.99
C ALA A 130 -20.21 3.74 -11.96
N ALA A 131 -19.47 4.23 -10.96
CA ALA A 131 -19.96 5.24 -10.04
C ALA A 131 -20.19 6.59 -10.76
N ASN A 132 -19.20 7.06 -11.52
CA ASN A 132 -19.25 8.33 -12.21
C ASN A 132 -20.34 8.43 -13.28
N LEU A 133 -20.70 7.33 -13.92
CA LEU A 133 -21.82 7.30 -14.88
C LEU A 133 -23.19 7.59 -14.25
N LYS A 134 -23.31 7.52 -12.92
CA LYS A 134 -24.53 7.83 -12.16
C LYS A 134 -24.50 9.24 -11.56
N LEU A 135 -23.39 9.96 -11.69
CA LEU A 135 -23.13 11.26 -11.08
C LEU A 135 -23.11 12.37 -12.14
N SER A 136 -23.53 13.56 -11.74
CA SER A 136 -23.30 14.74 -12.56
C SER A 136 -21.80 15.07 -12.64
N SER A 137 -21.40 15.79 -13.67
CA SER A 137 -19.97 16.04 -13.97
C SER A 137 -19.20 16.67 -12.80
N GLU A 138 -19.86 17.55 -12.05
CA GLU A 138 -19.28 18.27 -10.89
C GLU A 138 -19.11 17.40 -9.64
N HIS A 139 -19.80 16.27 -9.56
CA HIS A 139 -19.75 15.32 -8.43
C HIS A 139 -18.96 14.04 -8.74
N ARG A 140 -18.33 13.97 -9.92
CA ARG A 140 -17.56 12.80 -10.31
C ARG A 140 -16.32 12.63 -9.43
N ILE A 141 -15.98 11.36 -9.20
CA ILE A 141 -14.76 10.96 -8.53
C ILE A 141 -13.59 11.15 -9.51
N ASN A 142 -12.59 11.94 -9.10
CA ASN A 142 -11.35 12.13 -9.84
C ASN A 142 -10.32 11.09 -9.41
N VAL A 143 -9.69 10.43 -10.37
CA VAL A 143 -8.57 9.51 -10.15
C VAL A 143 -7.28 10.22 -10.52
N TRP A 144 -6.33 10.22 -9.61
CA TRP A 144 -4.98 10.76 -9.80
C TRP A 144 -3.98 9.61 -9.81
N LEU A 145 -3.26 9.46 -10.91
CA LEU A 145 -2.24 8.42 -11.08
C LEU A 145 -0.95 8.90 -10.43
N GLY A 146 -0.55 8.26 -9.33
CA GLY A 146 0.51 8.77 -8.46
C GLY A 146 1.92 8.36 -8.84
N ASP A 147 2.10 7.29 -9.60
CA ASP A 147 3.43 6.83 -10.00
C ASP A 147 4.04 7.77 -11.06
N PRO A 148 5.34 8.10 -11.01
CA PRO A 148 5.93 9.13 -11.85
C PRO A 148 5.85 8.78 -13.35
N LYS A 149 5.82 9.84 -14.18
CA LYS A 149 5.85 9.69 -15.64
C LYS A 149 7.11 8.96 -16.07
N ILE A 150 6.92 7.81 -16.73
CA ILE A 150 8.00 7.01 -17.30
C ILE A 150 7.74 6.75 -18.79
N ASP A 151 8.80 6.81 -19.59
CA ASP A 151 8.79 6.41 -20.98
C ASP A 151 9.56 5.10 -21.10
N TRP A 152 8.82 3.99 -21.07
CA TRP A 152 9.40 2.65 -21.10
C TRP A 152 10.21 2.34 -22.37
N SER A 153 10.00 3.07 -23.47
CA SER A 153 10.81 2.92 -24.69
C SER A 153 12.26 3.34 -24.49
N LYS A 154 12.55 4.14 -23.44
CA LYS A 154 13.88 4.63 -23.09
C LYS A 154 14.54 3.84 -21.95
N ILE A 155 13.84 2.88 -21.36
CA ILE A 155 14.32 2.09 -20.24
C ILE A 155 14.86 0.75 -20.75
N ASN A 156 16.17 0.58 -20.71
CA ASN A 156 16.88 -0.59 -21.23
C ASN A 156 17.67 -1.35 -20.17
N ALA A 157 17.81 -0.75 -18.97
CA ALA A 157 18.51 -1.35 -17.84
C ALA A 157 17.91 -0.87 -16.52
N PHE A 158 18.17 -1.59 -15.44
CA PHE A 158 17.75 -1.18 -14.09
C PHE A 158 18.30 0.21 -13.71
N GLN A 159 19.45 0.59 -14.22
CA GLN A 159 20.03 1.90 -13.97
C GLN A 159 19.17 3.04 -14.52
N ASP A 160 18.54 2.83 -15.67
CA ASP A 160 17.63 3.82 -16.30
C ASP A 160 16.34 4.00 -15.49
N LEU A 161 15.92 2.94 -14.79
CA LEU A 161 14.72 2.93 -13.96
C LEU A 161 14.91 3.62 -12.59
N LYS A 162 16.12 3.50 -12.00
CA LYS A 162 16.40 3.99 -10.64
C LYS A 162 15.95 5.43 -10.37
N PRO A 163 16.14 6.41 -11.28
CA PRO A 163 15.70 7.79 -11.04
C PRO A 163 14.18 7.92 -10.87
N PHE A 164 13.40 7.03 -11.48
CA PHE A 164 11.95 7.01 -11.35
C PHE A 164 11.54 6.39 -10.03
N LEU A 165 12.15 5.27 -9.64
CA LEU A 165 11.93 4.64 -8.34
C LEU A 165 12.24 5.60 -7.18
N ALA A 166 13.34 6.34 -7.27
CA ALA A 166 13.75 7.28 -6.22
C ALA A 166 12.79 8.49 -6.06
N ARG A 167 12.02 8.82 -7.10
CA ARG A 167 11.12 9.98 -7.11
C ARG A 167 9.65 9.62 -6.88
N ARG A 168 9.33 8.37 -6.59
CA ARG A 168 7.93 7.95 -6.42
C ARG A 168 7.24 8.73 -5.32
N ASP A 169 7.80 8.77 -4.13
CA ASP A 169 7.24 9.51 -3.00
C ASP A 169 7.16 11.01 -3.24
N ASP A 170 8.14 11.59 -3.95
CA ASP A 170 8.10 13.00 -4.35
C ASP A 170 6.91 13.29 -5.26
N ASN A 171 6.60 12.37 -6.18
CA ASN A 171 5.49 12.53 -7.09
C ASN A 171 4.14 12.46 -6.38
N PHE A 172 3.95 11.49 -5.49
CA PHE A 172 2.74 11.40 -4.65
C PHE A 172 2.57 12.65 -3.80
N PHE A 173 3.65 13.09 -3.13
CA PHE A 173 3.62 14.28 -2.29
C PHE A 173 3.26 15.54 -3.09
N ARG A 174 3.84 15.71 -4.29
CA ARG A 174 3.54 16.81 -5.21
C ARG A 174 2.07 16.79 -5.65
N ILE A 175 1.56 15.67 -6.14
CA ILE A 175 0.17 15.55 -6.62
C ILE A 175 -0.80 15.89 -5.49
N ILE A 176 -0.63 15.30 -4.31
CA ILE A 176 -1.53 15.56 -3.18
C ILE A 176 -1.40 17.00 -2.70
N GLY A 177 -0.19 17.54 -2.65
CA GLY A 177 0.04 18.93 -2.26
C GLY A 177 -0.61 19.93 -3.23
N ASP A 178 -0.35 19.78 -4.53
CA ASP A 178 -0.73 20.76 -5.55
C ASP A 178 -2.19 20.61 -5.99
N GLU A 179 -2.65 19.37 -6.22
CA GLU A 179 -3.97 19.12 -6.79
C GLU A 179 -5.08 18.98 -5.74
N ILE A 180 -4.72 18.67 -4.50
CA ILE A 180 -5.67 18.40 -3.42
C ILE A 180 -5.58 19.46 -2.33
N LEU A 181 -4.48 19.50 -1.57
CA LEU A 181 -4.41 20.30 -0.33
C LEU A 181 -4.41 21.79 -0.58
N LYS A 182 -3.65 22.30 -1.57
CA LYS A 182 -3.67 23.71 -1.98
C LYS A 182 -5.04 24.15 -2.52
N LYS A 183 -5.81 23.22 -3.07
CA LYS A 183 -7.18 23.46 -3.56
C LYS A 183 -8.25 23.15 -2.50
N GLN A 184 -7.85 22.95 -1.25
CA GLN A 184 -8.72 22.63 -0.11
C GLN A 184 -9.65 21.43 -0.32
N LYS A 185 -9.26 20.49 -1.17
CA LYS A 185 -9.97 19.25 -1.44
C LYS A 185 -9.60 18.16 -0.42
N LYS A 186 -10.30 17.03 -0.49
CA LYS A 186 -9.98 15.81 0.24
C LYS A 186 -9.58 14.74 -0.76
N THR A 187 -8.80 13.73 -0.32
CA THR A 187 -8.46 12.58 -1.14
C THR A 187 -8.23 11.33 -0.32
N LEU A 188 -8.64 10.20 -0.87
CA LEU A 188 -8.14 8.90 -0.49
C LEU A 188 -6.78 8.70 -1.19
N LEU A 189 -5.79 8.18 -0.47
CA LEU A 189 -4.52 7.72 -1.02
C LEU A 189 -4.46 6.20 -0.83
N ILE A 190 -4.34 5.44 -1.92
CA ILE A 190 -4.11 3.99 -1.89
C ILE A 190 -2.66 3.76 -2.32
N ILE A 191 -1.84 3.30 -1.39
CA ILE A 191 -0.39 3.18 -1.60
C ILE A 191 0.19 2.08 -0.74
N GLY A 192 1.19 1.37 -1.26
CA GLY A 192 1.90 0.33 -0.52
C GLY A 192 2.30 0.79 0.88
N THR A 193 1.99 -0.01 1.87
CA THR A 193 2.23 0.29 3.30
C THR A 193 3.66 0.75 3.57
N GLY A 194 4.63 0.27 2.79
CA GLY A 194 6.05 0.65 2.89
C GLY A 194 6.33 2.15 2.69
N HIS A 195 5.50 2.85 1.93
CA HIS A 195 5.64 4.30 1.69
C HIS A 195 5.18 5.15 2.88
N LEU A 196 4.47 4.56 3.84
CA LEU A 196 3.84 5.27 4.96
C LEU A 196 4.66 5.26 6.24
N PHE A 197 5.70 4.42 6.36
CA PHE A 197 6.48 4.27 7.59
C PHE A 197 7.98 4.48 7.37
N GLY A 198 8.62 4.96 8.43
CA GLY A 198 10.05 5.19 8.47
C GLY A 198 10.46 6.64 8.20
N PRO A 199 11.75 6.93 8.40
CA PRO A 199 12.31 8.25 8.15
C PRO A 199 12.18 8.66 6.69
N GLY A 200 11.66 9.87 6.43
CA GLY A 200 11.46 10.39 5.08
C GLY A 200 10.25 9.80 4.32
N SER A 201 9.45 8.95 4.97
CA SER A 201 8.20 8.42 4.42
C SER A 201 7.21 9.54 4.09
N LEU A 202 6.19 9.19 3.30
CA LEU A 202 5.10 10.15 3.01
C LEU A 202 4.44 10.66 4.28
N SER A 203 4.19 9.80 5.28
CA SER A 203 3.59 10.24 6.54
C SER A 203 4.45 11.27 7.29
N ALA A 204 5.76 11.06 7.35
CA ALA A 204 6.69 12.02 7.97
C ALA A 204 6.68 13.36 7.22
N ARG A 205 6.75 13.33 5.89
CA ARG A 205 6.73 14.53 5.04
C ARG A 205 5.43 15.29 5.13
N PHE A 206 4.28 14.60 5.16
CA PHE A 206 2.98 15.24 5.38
C PHE A 206 2.86 15.81 6.77
N GLY A 207 3.39 15.13 7.79
CA GLY A 207 3.43 15.63 9.17
C GLY A 207 4.17 16.97 9.30
N GLU A 208 5.26 17.13 8.56
CA GLU A 208 6.05 18.37 8.53
C GLU A 208 5.39 19.48 7.71
N ALA A 209 4.95 19.18 6.50
CA ALA A 209 4.46 20.19 5.56
C ALA A 209 2.97 20.54 5.74
N PHE A 210 2.16 19.58 6.18
CA PHE A 210 0.70 19.71 6.33
C PHE A 210 0.23 19.08 7.64
N PRO A 211 0.63 19.63 8.81
CA PRO A 211 0.34 19.01 10.10
C PRO A 211 -1.15 18.74 10.29
N SER A 212 -1.46 17.60 10.84
CA SER A 212 -2.83 17.12 11.13
C SER A 212 -3.74 16.85 9.93
N MET A 213 -3.26 16.97 8.69
CA MET A 213 -4.08 16.76 7.50
C MET A 213 -4.21 15.29 7.08
N LEU A 214 -3.25 14.45 7.46
CA LEU A 214 -3.19 13.03 7.11
C LEU A 214 -3.74 12.14 8.22
N ALA A 215 -4.47 11.08 7.87
CA ALA A 215 -4.64 9.87 8.68
C ALA A 215 -4.10 8.67 7.91
N VAL A 216 -3.45 7.76 8.61
CA VAL A 216 -2.93 6.50 8.08
C VAL A 216 -3.77 5.35 8.61
N VAL A 217 -4.31 4.54 7.70
CA VAL A 217 -5.03 3.30 8.01
C VAL A 217 -4.28 2.15 7.36
N THR A 218 -3.86 1.17 8.14
CA THR A 218 -3.14 0.01 7.61
C THR A 218 -3.96 -1.26 7.74
N PRO A 219 -3.89 -2.17 6.75
CA PRO A 219 -4.52 -3.47 6.87
C PRO A 219 -3.83 -4.28 7.97
N PHE A 220 -4.61 -5.02 8.73
CA PHE A 220 -4.08 -6.07 9.58
C PHE A 220 -3.98 -7.35 8.74
N THR A 221 -2.76 -7.68 8.31
CA THR A 221 -2.50 -8.83 7.45
C THR A 221 -2.02 -10.06 8.21
N GLY A 222 -1.89 -9.92 9.53
CA GLY A 222 -1.53 -11.01 10.43
C GLY A 222 -0.09 -10.95 10.91
N TYR A 223 0.18 -11.75 11.93
CA TYR A 223 1.51 -12.01 12.46
C TYR A 223 2.05 -13.33 11.89
N ILE A 224 3.37 -13.51 11.97
CA ILE A 224 4.03 -14.75 11.60
C ILE A 224 3.55 -15.90 12.50
N GLU A 225 3.39 -15.60 13.78
CA GLU A 225 2.99 -16.58 14.79
C GLU A 225 1.48 -16.81 14.76
N PRO A 226 0.99 -18.03 14.45
CA PRO A 226 -0.45 -18.33 14.36
C PRO A 226 -1.21 -18.05 15.65
N GLU A 227 -0.56 -18.24 16.80
CA GLU A 227 -1.16 -17.99 18.12
C GLU A 227 -1.48 -16.52 18.33
N CYS A 228 -0.66 -15.62 17.78
CA CYS A 228 -0.92 -14.20 17.80
C CYS A 228 -2.13 -13.82 16.94
N ASN A 229 -2.26 -14.43 15.78
CA ASN A 229 -3.44 -14.25 14.93
C ASN A 229 -4.70 -14.73 15.63
N ALA A 230 -4.65 -15.89 16.30
CA ALA A 230 -5.79 -16.42 17.06
C ALA A 230 -6.25 -15.47 18.18
N LYS A 231 -5.33 -14.79 18.87
CA LYS A 231 -5.67 -13.76 19.87
C LYS A 231 -6.46 -12.61 19.26
N VAL A 232 -5.99 -12.08 18.12
CA VAL A 232 -6.67 -10.96 17.43
C VAL A 232 -8.03 -11.40 16.90
N VAL A 233 -8.14 -12.61 16.30
CA VAL A 233 -9.41 -13.15 15.81
C VAL A 233 -10.41 -13.35 16.95
N ALA A 234 -9.97 -13.85 18.11
CA ALA A 234 -10.82 -14.00 19.28
C ALA A 234 -11.34 -12.65 19.80
N GLN A 235 -10.51 -11.61 19.77
CA GLN A 235 -10.90 -10.26 20.16
C GLN A 235 -11.88 -9.64 19.13
N ALA A 236 -11.70 -9.95 17.86
CA ALA A 236 -12.47 -9.41 16.74
C ALA A 236 -13.76 -10.18 16.44
N HIS A 237 -14.17 -11.14 17.29
CA HIS A 237 -15.28 -12.06 17.01
C HIS A 237 -16.63 -11.34 16.75
N ASP A 238 -16.87 -10.20 17.38
CA ASP A 238 -18.07 -9.38 17.21
C ASP A 238 -17.87 -8.17 16.28
N TRP A 239 -16.69 -8.04 15.66
CA TRP A 239 -16.44 -6.91 14.78
C TRP A 239 -17.14 -7.12 13.42
N PRO A 240 -17.64 -6.05 12.78
CA PRO A 240 -18.02 -6.14 11.38
C PRO A 240 -16.81 -6.53 10.53
N VAL A 241 -17.04 -7.25 9.44
CA VAL A 241 -15.97 -7.62 8.50
C VAL A 241 -16.37 -7.10 7.11
N PRO A 242 -15.61 -6.16 6.54
CA PRO A 242 -14.44 -5.47 7.09
C PRO A 242 -14.79 -4.40 8.14
N ALA A 243 -13.84 -4.11 9.05
CA ALA A 243 -13.94 -3.05 10.05
C ALA A 243 -12.74 -2.09 9.99
N VAL A 244 -12.95 -0.85 10.42
CA VAL A 244 -11.88 0.06 10.82
C VAL A 244 -11.94 0.24 12.32
N VAL A 245 -10.79 0.10 12.97
CA VAL A 245 -10.62 0.13 14.43
C VAL A 245 -9.61 1.21 14.78
N GLY A 246 -9.99 2.13 15.65
CA GLY A 246 -9.12 3.24 16.08
C GLY A 246 -9.68 4.07 17.23
N PRO A 247 -8.99 5.10 17.66
CA PRO A 247 -7.61 5.37 17.30
C PRO A 247 -6.67 4.29 17.84
N VAL A 248 -5.53 4.09 17.20
CA VAL A 248 -4.49 3.20 17.73
C VAL A 248 -3.78 3.89 18.88
N GLU A 249 -3.33 5.15 18.66
CA GLU A 249 -2.60 5.92 19.66
C GLU A 249 -3.48 6.26 20.86
N GLY A 250 -2.91 6.09 22.06
CA GLY A 250 -3.59 6.42 23.32
C GLY A 250 -4.64 5.40 23.78
N THR A 251 -4.80 4.27 23.08
CA THR A 251 -5.73 3.19 23.44
C THR A 251 -5.00 1.88 23.79
N SER A 252 -5.72 0.89 24.32
CA SER A 252 -5.16 -0.46 24.56
C SER A 252 -4.70 -1.13 23.26
N LEU A 253 -5.31 -0.79 22.13
CA LEU A 253 -4.99 -1.35 20.81
C LEU A 253 -3.50 -1.19 20.46
N LYS A 254 -2.89 -0.05 20.80
CA LYS A 254 -1.47 0.17 20.53
C LYS A 254 -0.58 -0.86 21.23
N SER A 255 -0.82 -1.11 22.52
CA SER A 255 -0.04 -2.09 23.27
C SER A 255 -0.31 -3.52 22.79
N GLU A 256 -1.52 -3.83 22.40
CA GLU A 256 -1.91 -5.12 21.84
C GLU A 256 -1.21 -5.37 20.49
N LEU A 257 -1.16 -4.38 19.60
CA LEU A 257 -0.45 -4.46 18.32
C LEU A 257 1.08 -4.47 18.46
N GLN A 258 1.61 -3.91 19.56
CA GLN A 258 3.05 -3.85 19.83
C GLN A 258 3.59 -5.05 20.59
N LEU A 259 2.79 -6.06 20.88
CA LEU A 259 3.25 -7.25 21.62
C LEU A 259 4.54 -7.79 20.98
N SER A 260 5.66 -7.70 21.73
CA SER A 260 6.99 -8.03 21.21
C SER A 260 7.10 -9.48 20.74
N GLU A 261 6.38 -10.38 21.40
CA GLU A 261 6.27 -11.79 21.04
C GLU A 261 5.60 -12.03 19.68
N CYS A 262 4.69 -11.12 19.27
CA CYS A 262 3.96 -11.21 18.01
C CYS A 262 4.65 -10.48 16.86
N ASN A 263 5.59 -9.59 17.17
CA ASN A 263 6.37 -8.84 16.17
C ASN A 263 7.75 -9.46 15.91
N TYR A 264 7.83 -10.77 16.05
CA TYR A 264 9.04 -11.52 15.80
C TYR A 264 9.48 -11.39 14.33
N ILE A 265 10.72 -11.04 14.14
CA ILE A 265 11.38 -11.09 12.82
C ILE A 265 12.29 -12.32 12.81
N PRO A 266 12.08 -13.29 11.90
CA PRO A 266 12.95 -14.47 11.82
C PRO A 266 14.43 -14.08 11.75
N PRO A 267 15.33 -14.80 12.45
CA PRO A 267 16.75 -14.47 12.46
C PRO A 267 17.37 -14.29 11.07
N GLU A 268 17.01 -15.15 10.13
CA GLU A 268 17.47 -15.06 8.74
C GLU A 268 17.03 -13.76 8.05
N GLN A 269 15.80 -13.33 8.28
CA GLN A 269 15.27 -12.08 7.74
C GLN A 269 15.95 -10.88 8.42
N LEU A 270 16.14 -10.96 9.74
CA LEU A 270 16.85 -9.93 10.50
C LEU A 270 18.30 -9.77 10.00
N GLU A 271 19.02 -10.87 9.76
CA GLU A 271 20.37 -10.81 9.21
C GLU A 271 20.39 -10.27 7.77
N ARG A 272 19.41 -10.62 6.93
CA ARG A 272 19.26 -10.02 5.60
C ARG A 272 19.03 -8.50 5.68
N MET A 273 18.15 -8.06 6.57
CA MET A 273 17.87 -6.64 6.78
C MET A 273 19.12 -5.90 7.28
N LYS A 274 19.86 -6.47 8.22
CA LYS A 274 21.14 -5.93 8.69
C LYS A 274 22.17 -5.85 7.56
N ALA A 275 22.29 -6.90 6.77
CA ALA A 275 23.21 -6.94 5.63
C ALA A 275 22.84 -5.88 4.57
N MET A 276 21.55 -5.71 4.27
CA MET A 276 21.08 -4.67 3.36
C MET A 276 21.34 -3.26 3.90
N ALA A 277 21.12 -3.03 5.19
CA ALA A 277 21.31 -1.74 5.83
C ALA A 277 22.80 -1.36 6.03
N THR A 278 23.70 -2.36 6.09
CA THR A 278 25.15 -2.15 6.23
C THR A 278 25.89 -2.25 4.89
N ALA A 279 25.24 -2.76 3.85
CA ALA A 279 25.83 -2.80 2.52
C ALA A 279 26.08 -1.37 2.02
N PRO A 280 27.25 -1.12 1.39
CA PRO A 280 27.44 0.16 0.73
C PRO A 280 26.34 0.34 -0.30
N PRO A 281 25.73 1.53 -0.38
CA PRO A 281 24.70 1.78 -1.37
C PRO A 281 25.26 1.44 -2.76
N PRO A 282 24.48 0.79 -3.63
CA PRO A 282 24.92 0.56 -5.00
C PRO A 282 25.45 1.85 -5.64
N PRO A 283 26.48 1.79 -6.48
CA PRO A 283 27.03 2.98 -7.13
C PRO A 283 25.90 3.79 -7.78
N GLY A 284 25.80 5.07 -7.40
CA GLY A 284 24.74 5.97 -7.87
C GLY A 284 23.44 5.98 -7.05
N LEU A 285 23.31 5.19 -6.00
CA LEU A 285 22.24 5.28 -5.00
C LEU A 285 22.81 6.00 -3.76
N GLN A 286 22.79 7.32 -3.79
CA GLN A 286 22.93 8.10 -2.57
C GLN A 286 21.54 8.28 -1.95
N TRP A 287 21.48 8.26 -0.61
CA TRP A 287 20.27 8.63 0.11
C TRP A 287 19.82 10.02 -0.35
N GLN A 288 18.61 10.11 -0.88
CA GLN A 288 18.02 11.36 -1.37
C GLN A 288 16.89 11.88 -0.47
N GLY A 289 16.57 11.16 0.62
CA GLY A 289 15.61 11.62 1.60
C GLY A 289 16.15 12.76 2.46
N PRO A 290 15.28 13.54 3.12
CA PRO A 290 15.70 14.55 4.07
C PRO A 290 16.44 13.89 5.24
N GLY A 291 17.57 14.47 5.65
CA GLY A 291 18.36 14.01 6.78
C GLY A 291 19.37 12.90 6.48
N LYS A 292 19.78 12.20 7.52
CA LYS A 292 20.72 11.06 7.42
C LYS A 292 20.00 9.80 6.92
N PRO A 293 20.72 8.90 6.20
CA PRO A 293 20.16 7.59 5.88
C PRO A 293 19.65 6.88 7.16
N PRO A 294 18.51 6.15 7.07
CA PRO A 294 17.98 5.43 8.22
C PRO A 294 18.99 4.39 8.74
N SER A 295 19.09 4.29 10.04
CA SER A 295 19.92 3.25 10.66
C SER A 295 19.26 1.88 10.48
N PRO A 296 20.01 0.76 10.61
CA PRO A 296 19.42 -0.58 10.65
C PRO A 296 18.28 -0.73 11.67
N ALA A 297 18.40 -0.06 12.81
CA ALA A 297 17.36 -0.06 13.83
C ALA A 297 16.09 0.66 13.37
N ASP A 298 16.21 1.79 12.67
CA ASP A 298 15.06 2.51 12.11
C ASP A 298 14.34 1.69 11.04
N MET A 299 15.09 0.96 10.19
CA MET A 299 14.53 0.08 9.17
C MET A 299 13.75 -1.09 9.80
N ILE A 300 14.30 -1.69 10.86
CA ILE A 300 13.62 -2.76 11.61
C ILE A 300 12.35 -2.22 12.28
N ALA A 301 12.44 -1.06 12.92
CA ALA A 301 11.28 -0.42 13.55
C ALA A 301 10.17 -0.09 12.53
N ALA A 302 10.55 0.40 11.34
CA ALA A 302 9.61 0.65 10.25
C ALA A 302 8.94 -0.66 9.79
N GLN A 303 9.68 -1.74 9.66
CA GLN A 303 9.15 -3.05 9.27
C GLN A 303 8.15 -3.61 10.30
N ILE A 304 8.46 -3.47 11.59
CA ILE A 304 7.53 -3.84 12.68
C ILE A 304 6.26 -2.99 12.60
N SER A 305 6.40 -1.69 12.38
CA SER A 305 5.26 -0.78 12.25
C SER A 305 4.36 -1.10 11.06
N MET A 306 4.95 -1.45 9.92
CA MET A 306 4.18 -1.88 8.75
C MET A 306 3.35 -3.12 9.02
N ARG A 307 3.93 -4.12 9.71
CA ARG A 307 3.25 -5.39 10.00
C ARG A 307 2.16 -5.25 11.06
N SER A 308 2.46 -4.54 12.15
CA SER A 308 1.55 -4.43 13.29
C SER A 308 0.52 -3.31 13.12
N GLY A 309 0.79 -2.32 12.29
CA GLY A 309 -0.02 -1.10 12.21
C GLY A 309 0.02 -0.25 13.49
N ALA A 310 0.92 -0.55 14.44
CA ALA A 310 0.97 0.11 15.75
C ALA A 310 1.24 1.62 15.69
N ASN A 311 1.77 2.11 14.59
CA ASN A 311 2.01 3.55 14.32
C ASN A 311 1.03 4.14 13.31
N SER A 312 -0.07 3.46 13.02
CA SER A 312 -1.18 3.97 12.21
C SER A 312 -2.17 4.74 13.07
N ASP A 313 -3.00 5.57 12.45
CA ASP A 313 -4.12 6.21 13.15
C ASP A 313 -5.25 5.20 13.43
N ALA A 314 -5.45 4.25 12.51
CA ALA A 314 -6.43 3.17 12.63
C ALA A 314 -5.97 1.91 11.87
N ILE A 315 -6.60 0.79 12.18
CA ILE A 315 -6.38 -0.51 11.55
C ILE A 315 -7.58 -0.88 10.69
N LEU A 316 -7.32 -1.38 9.49
CA LEU A 316 -8.32 -2.02 8.65
C LEU A 316 -8.30 -3.53 8.92
N TYR A 317 -9.32 -4.04 9.58
CA TYR A 317 -9.52 -5.47 9.81
C TYR A 317 -10.37 -6.06 8.69
N LEU A 318 -9.79 -6.97 7.93
CA LEU A 318 -10.41 -7.59 6.75
C LEU A 318 -10.97 -9.00 7.02
N GLY A 319 -10.85 -9.45 8.27
CA GLY A 319 -11.21 -10.81 8.70
C GLY A 319 -10.01 -11.59 9.21
N PRO A 320 -10.20 -12.88 9.54
CA PRO A 320 -9.11 -13.74 9.97
C PRO A 320 -8.04 -13.91 8.89
N PRO A 321 -6.74 -13.70 9.21
CA PRO A 321 -5.66 -13.76 8.21
C PRO A 321 -5.55 -15.08 7.45
N ASP A 322 -5.95 -16.19 8.06
CA ASP A 322 -5.95 -17.52 7.43
C ASP A 322 -7.04 -17.68 6.35
N THR A 323 -7.95 -16.72 6.23
CA THR A 323 -8.98 -16.67 5.19
C THR A 323 -8.56 -15.83 3.97
N PHE A 324 -7.43 -15.15 4.04
CA PHE A 324 -6.99 -14.24 3.00
C PHE A 324 -6.62 -14.98 1.72
N THR A 325 -6.94 -14.34 0.61
CA THR A 325 -6.70 -14.88 -0.73
C THR A 325 -5.93 -13.90 -1.59
N GLN A 326 -5.15 -14.44 -2.49
CA GLN A 326 -4.43 -13.65 -3.48
C GLN A 326 -5.39 -13.24 -4.59
N SER A 327 -5.35 -11.97 -4.97
CA SER A 327 -6.06 -11.48 -6.15
C SER A 327 -5.49 -12.13 -7.42
N PRO A 328 -6.37 -12.53 -8.37
CA PRO A 328 -5.91 -13.01 -9.67
C PRO A 328 -5.18 -11.89 -10.42
N ILE A 329 -4.32 -12.30 -11.32
CA ILE A 329 -3.65 -11.40 -12.26
C ILE A 329 -4.64 -10.95 -13.33
N ASP A 330 -4.46 -9.75 -13.89
CA ASP A 330 -5.22 -9.29 -15.05
C ASP A 330 -5.05 -10.28 -16.22
N PRO A 331 -6.13 -10.96 -16.66
CA PRO A 331 -6.05 -11.96 -17.73
C PRO A 331 -5.71 -11.35 -19.10
N ASN A 332 -5.82 -10.04 -19.26
CA ASN A 332 -5.56 -9.37 -20.53
C ASN A 332 -4.10 -9.44 -20.99
N ILE A 333 -3.19 -9.73 -20.04
CA ILE A 333 -1.78 -9.99 -20.37
C ILE A 333 -1.60 -11.17 -21.36
N TYR A 334 -2.54 -12.12 -21.36
CA TYR A 334 -2.48 -13.30 -22.23
C TYR A 334 -3.12 -13.07 -23.59
N LEU A 335 -3.98 -12.09 -23.71
CA LEU A 335 -4.74 -11.80 -24.92
C LEU A 335 -3.96 -10.94 -25.89
N ASP A 336 -2.82 -10.37 -25.46
CA ASP A 336 -2.00 -9.48 -26.29
C ASP A 336 -0.53 -9.93 -26.25
N PRO A 337 -0.05 -10.61 -27.31
CA PRO A 337 1.32 -11.08 -27.39
C PRO A 337 2.38 -9.96 -27.33
N ASP A 338 2.07 -8.78 -27.84
CA ASP A 338 3.00 -7.65 -27.83
C ASP A 338 3.14 -7.09 -26.41
N TYR A 339 2.04 -7.03 -25.67
CA TYR A 339 2.08 -6.68 -24.25
C TYR A 339 2.89 -7.67 -23.44
N PHE A 340 2.65 -8.97 -23.62
CA PHE A 340 3.44 -10.01 -22.94
C PHE A 340 4.94 -9.92 -23.24
N LYS A 341 5.27 -9.67 -24.51
CA LYS A 341 6.66 -9.50 -24.94
C LYS A 341 7.33 -8.30 -24.27
N GLU A 342 6.62 -7.19 -24.18
CA GLU A 342 7.12 -5.98 -23.52
C GLU A 342 7.32 -6.20 -22.02
N GLU A 343 6.37 -6.82 -21.32
CA GLU A 343 6.50 -7.16 -19.89
C GLU A 343 7.68 -8.13 -19.66
N SER A 344 7.86 -9.10 -20.56
CA SER A 344 9.01 -10.01 -20.51
C SER A 344 10.33 -9.27 -20.70
N ARG A 345 10.39 -8.29 -21.60
CA ARG A 345 11.55 -7.41 -21.80
C ARG A 345 11.87 -6.62 -20.53
N ARG A 346 10.85 -6.00 -19.93
CA ARG A 346 10.99 -5.23 -18.67
C ARG A 346 11.51 -6.11 -17.53
N SER A 347 11.00 -7.33 -17.42
CA SER A 347 11.49 -8.31 -16.46
C SER A 347 12.99 -8.56 -16.62
N GLN A 348 13.44 -8.78 -17.84
CA GLN A 348 14.85 -9.10 -18.11
C GLN A 348 15.78 -7.91 -17.92
N CYS A 349 15.42 -6.72 -18.46
CA CYS A 349 16.33 -5.56 -18.44
C CYS A 349 16.40 -4.87 -17.09
N CYS A 350 15.27 -4.88 -16.34
CA CYS A 350 15.04 -3.82 -15.39
C CYS A 350 14.78 -4.33 -13.97
N VAL A 351 14.80 -5.64 -13.80
CA VAL A 351 14.81 -6.30 -12.48
C VAL A 351 16.19 -6.93 -12.26
N PRO A 352 16.88 -6.64 -11.16
CA PRO A 352 18.14 -7.31 -10.84
C PRO A 352 17.97 -8.83 -10.79
N GLY A 353 18.68 -9.56 -11.66
CA GLY A 353 18.53 -11.00 -11.81
C GLY A 353 17.23 -11.47 -12.46
N GLY A 354 16.51 -10.55 -13.08
CA GLY A 354 15.24 -10.83 -13.75
C GLY A 354 15.38 -11.77 -14.95
N LYS A 355 14.34 -12.57 -15.16
CA LYS A 355 14.25 -13.55 -16.24
C LYS A 355 13.06 -13.22 -17.15
N PRO A 356 13.03 -13.74 -18.39
CA PRO A 356 11.83 -13.63 -19.22
C PRO A 356 10.62 -14.18 -18.47
N LEU A 357 9.47 -13.59 -18.70
CA LEU A 357 8.22 -14.14 -18.18
C LEU A 357 7.98 -15.53 -18.76
N ASN A 358 7.51 -16.43 -17.92
CA ASN A 358 7.16 -17.78 -18.31
C ASN A 358 5.64 -17.93 -18.37
N TRP A 359 5.10 -18.29 -19.55
CA TRP A 359 3.68 -18.48 -19.78
C TRP A 359 3.05 -19.49 -18.81
N ASP A 360 3.70 -20.62 -18.61
CA ASP A 360 3.15 -21.68 -17.74
C ASP A 360 3.06 -21.21 -16.29
N GLN A 361 4.07 -20.48 -15.80
CA GLN A 361 4.03 -19.91 -14.45
C GLN A 361 2.91 -18.87 -14.31
N ILE A 362 2.73 -18.03 -15.32
CA ILE A 362 1.67 -17.02 -15.33
C ILE A 362 0.30 -17.71 -15.39
N LEU A 363 0.11 -18.71 -16.24
CA LEU A 363 -1.14 -19.48 -16.30
C LEU A 363 -1.45 -20.20 -14.97
N GLN A 364 -0.44 -20.72 -14.30
CA GLN A 364 -0.60 -21.32 -12.96
C GLN A 364 -0.96 -20.27 -11.90
N GLN A 365 -0.44 -19.05 -12.01
CA GLN A 365 -0.77 -17.95 -11.13
C GLN A 365 -2.15 -17.36 -11.42
N ASN A 366 -2.59 -17.40 -12.67
CA ASN A 366 -3.87 -16.85 -13.11
C ASN A 366 -5.07 -17.78 -12.92
N SER A 367 -5.05 -18.56 -11.86
CA SER A 367 -6.26 -19.26 -11.46
C SER A 367 -7.27 -18.25 -10.93
N LEU A 368 -8.46 -18.20 -11.53
CA LEU A 368 -9.60 -17.47 -10.98
C LEU A 368 -10.13 -18.08 -9.68
N ILE A 369 -9.63 -19.25 -9.31
CA ILE A 369 -9.91 -19.87 -8.01
C ILE A 369 -9.05 -19.15 -6.98
N PRO A 370 -9.65 -18.55 -5.94
CA PRO A 370 -8.91 -17.88 -4.89
C PRO A 370 -7.87 -18.82 -4.27
N LYS A 371 -6.62 -18.40 -4.26
CA LYS A 371 -5.55 -19.11 -3.57
C LYS A 371 -5.35 -18.47 -2.21
N LYS A 372 -5.20 -19.29 -1.17
CA LYS A 372 -4.76 -18.77 0.13
C LYS A 372 -3.42 -18.06 -0.02
N LEU A 373 -3.25 -16.95 0.65
CA LEU A 373 -1.94 -16.33 0.80
C LEU A 373 -1.03 -17.32 1.53
N GLN A 374 0.14 -17.56 0.96
CA GLN A 374 1.12 -18.47 1.56
C GLN A 374 2.03 -17.68 2.49
N GLY A 375 1.77 -17.80 3.78
CA GLY A 375 2.60 -17.23 4.84
C GLY A 375 2.38 -15.73 5.07
N PRO A 376 2.96 -15.19 6.14
CA PRO A 376 2.95 -13.76 6.42
C PRO A 376 3.86 -13.04 5.39
N ARG A 377 3.38 -11.98 4.83
CA ARG A 377 4.11 -11.11 3.92
C ARG A 377 5.02 -10.13 4.63
#